data_ab816098d75cb32241ab0d2d6d4fb462
#
_entry.id   ab816098d75cb32241ab0d2d6d4fb462
#
_cell.length_a   1.000
_cell.length_b   1.000
_cell.length_c   1.000
_cell.angle_alpha   90.00
_cell.angle_beta   90.00
_cell.angle_gamma   90.00
#
_symmetry.space_group_name_H-M   'P 1'
#
loop_
_entity.id
_entity.type
_entity.pdbx_description
1 polymer ?
#
loop_
_entity_poly.entity_id
_entity_poly.type
_entity_poly.pdbx_seq_one_letter_code
_entity_poly.pdbx_strand_id
1 'polypeptide(L)'
;MDQDLMKKYIEDYGKDIYSFCVYLTGSRDKADDLYQQTFLTAIEKGSLDDTQNPKAYLIAIAVNLWKNQKKKYAVRNKKANIIYLETDNPEQLADGSESVEEQLIREEEKRLVRKLVDNLPDKLRIVILMFYMEEMSLLEISKALHIPVGTVKSRMHQAKSRLKERMSTYEG
;
A
#
# COMPACT_ATOMS: atom_id res chain seq x y z
N MET A 1 2.78 3.63 25.25
CA MET A 1 3.18 2.39 24.56
C MET A 1 4.61 2.04 24.92
N ASP A 2 4.86 0.78 25.17
CA ASP A 2 6.19 0.30 25.49
C ASP A 2 7.13 0.43 24.27
N GLN A 3 8.28 1.07 24.48
CA GLN A 3 9.29 1.24 23.43
C GLN A 3 9.82 -0.10 22.93
N ASP A 4 9.93 -1.09 23.81
CA ASP A 4 10.40 -2.43 23.46
C ASP A 4 9.41 -3.15 22.54
N LEU A 5 8.12 -2.98 22.77
CA LEU A 5 7.07 -3.54 21.93
C LEU A 5 7.08 -2.90 20.54
N MET A 6 7.24 -1.59 20.48
CA MET A 6 7.32 -0.87 19.20
C MET A 6 8.54 -1.32 18.40
N LYS A 7 9.69 -1.46 19.08
CA LYS A 7 10.92 -1.95 18.44
C LYS A 7 10.72 -3.34 17.86
N LYS A 8 10.02 -4.22 18.59
CA LYS A 8 9.68 -5.56 18.12
C LYS A 8 8.81 -5.50 16.86
N TYR A 9 7.80 -4.63 16.83
CA TYR A 9 6.92 -4.48 15.66
C TYR A 9 7.66 -3.91 14.46
N ILE A 10 8.60 -3.01 14.66
CA ILE A 10 9.45 -2.51 13.58
C ILE A 10 10.31 -3.65 13.01
N GLU A 11 10.90 -4.48 13.87
CA GLU A 11 11.71 -5.62 13.44
C GLU A 11 10.87 -6.66 12.70
N ASP A 12 9.67 -6.99 13.21
CA ASP A 12 8.81 -8.03 12.65
C ASP A 12 8.06 -7.59 11.40
N TYR A 13 7.59 -6.36 11.34
CA TYR A 13 6.69 -5.88 10.28
C TYR A 13 7.23 -4.71 9.48
N GLY A 14 8.36 -4.14 9.87
CA GLY A 14 8.88 -2.92 9.25
C GLY A 14 9.07 -3.01 7.75
N LYS A 15 9.65 -4.10 7.26
CA LYS A 15 9.88 -4.30 5.82
C LYS A 15 8.56 -4.36 5.06
N ASP A 16 7.59 -5.11 5.57
CA ASP A 16 6.27 -5.25 4.94
C ASP A 16 5.53 -3.92 4.89
N ILE A 17 5.55 -3.20 6.00
CA ILE A 17 4.91 -1.88 6.10
C ILE A 17 5.59 -0.90 5.13
N TYR A 18 6.91 -0.89 5.08
CA TYR A 18 7.66 -0.01 4.17
C TYR A 18 7.35 -0.33 2.70
N SER A 19 7.37 -1.61 2.32
CA SER A 19 7.02 -2.04 0.97
C SER A 19 5.60 -1.62 0.60
N PHE A 20 4.66 -1.78 1.53
CA PHE A 20 3.28 -1.35 1.33
C PHE A 20 3.22 0.17 1.08
N CYS A 21 3.95 0.94 1.87
CA CYS A 21 4.00 2.40 1.70
C CYS A 21 4.56 2.81 0.33
N VAL A 22 5.56 2.09 -0.17
CA VAL A 22 6.12 2.32 -1.50
C VAL A 22 5.08 2.06 -2.59
N TYR A 23 4.39 0.93 -2.53
CA TYR A 23 3.34 0.60 -3.51
C TYR A 23 2.15 1.56 -3.42
N LEU A 24 1.81 1.98 -2.22
CA LEU A 24 0.68 2.88 -2.00
C LEU A 24 0.96 4.28 -2.55
N THR A 25 2.13 4.83 -2.25
CA THR A 25 2.49 6.20 -2.61
C THR A 25 3.10 6.33 -4.00
N GLY A 26 3.74 5.27 -4.50
CA GLY A 26 4.47 5.29 -5.76
C GLY A 26 5.80 6.05 -5.71
N SER A 27 6.26 6.45 -4.53
CA SER A 27 7.49 7.23 -4.34
C SER A 27 8.19 6.80 -3.05
N ARG A 28 9.53 6.65 -3.11
CA ARG A 28 10.31 6.33 -1.91
C ARG A 28 10.30 7.45 -0.89
N ASP A 29 10.42 8.69 -1.34
CA ASP A 29 10.41 9.84 -0.43
C ASP A 29 9.10 9.95 0.33
N LYS A 30 7.98 9.79 -0.38
CA LYS A 30 6.66 9.79 0.25
C LYS A 30 6.46 8.57 1.15
N ALA A 31 7.00 7.41 0.74
CA ALA A 31 6.93 6.18 1.53
C ALA A 31 7.72 6.32 2.84
N ASP A 32 8.90 6.93 2.80
CA ASP A 32 9.70 7.20 4.00
C ASP A 32 8.93 8.04 5.01
N ASP A 33 8.32 9.12 4.56
CA ASP A 33 7.51 9.99 5.42
C ASP A 33 6.29 9.25 5.96
N LEU A 34 5.59 8.53 5.11
CA LEU A 34 4.39 7.79 5.50
C LEU A 34 4.73 6.68 6.51
N TYR A 35 5.83 5.96 6.26
CA TYR A 35 6.32 4.92 7.16
C TYR A 35 6.59 5.49 8.57
N GLN A 36 7.34 6.59 8.64
CA GLN A 36 7.65 7.25 9.92
C GLN A 36 6.38 7.72 10.62
N GLN A 37 5.49 8.38 9.89
CA GLN A 37 4.23 8.88 10.44
C GLN A 37 3.33 7.75 10.94
N THR A 38 3.35 6.60 10.26
CA THR A 38 2.56 5.43 10.66
C THR A 38 2.99 4.95 12.05
N PHE A 39 4.29 4.76 12.26
CA PHE A 39 4.78 4.30 13.55
C PHE A 39 4.63 5.35 14.65
N LEU A 40 4.86 6.63 14.34
CA LEU A 40 4.63 7.71 15.30
C LEU A 40 3.16 7.77 15.73
N THR A 41 2.25 7.64 14.79
CA THR A 41 0.81 7.62 15.08
C THR A 41 0.43 6.43 15.95
N ALA A 42 1.00 5.26 15.66
CA ALA A 42 0.77 4.06 16.46
C ALA A 42 1.25 4.24 17.89
N ILE A 43 2.42 4.86 18.08
CA ILE A 43 2.95 5.17 19.42
C ILE A 43 2.00 6.11 20.16
N GLU A 44 1.55 7.17 19.50
CA GLU A 44 0.64 8.15 20.11
C GLU A 44 -0.69 7.54 20.53
N LYS A 45 -1.23 6.66 19.71
CA LYS A 45 -2.52 5.99 20.00
C LYS A 45 -2.41 4.95 21.11
N GLY A 46 -1.26 4.30 21.24
CA GLY A 46 -0.99 3.38 22.33
C GLY A 46 -1.84 2.10 22.40
N SER A 47 -2.59 1.77 21.34
CA SER A 47 -3.55 0.67 21.35
C SER A 47 -3.06 -0.61 20.67
N LEU A 48 -1.78 -0.70 20.34
CA LEU A 48 -1.21 -1.89 19.68
C LEU A 48 -1.23 -3.14 20.56
N ASP A 49 -1.15 -2.96 21.86
CA ASP A 49 -1.11 -4.08 22.82
C ASP A 49 -2.38 -4.91 22.83
N ASP A 50 -3.51 -4.29 22.47
CA ASP A 50 -4.83 -4.91 22.48
C ASP A 50 -5.22 -5.49 21.13
N THR A 51 -4.33 -5.44 20.14
CA THR A 51 -4.65 -5.78 18.76
C THR A 51 -4.28 -7.22 18.43
N GLN A 52 -5.24 -8.00 17.98
CA GLN A 52 -5.00 -9.37 17.54
C GLN A 52 -4.15 -9.47 16.26
N ASN A 53 -4.15 -8.40 15.46
CA ASN A 53 -3.35 -8.33 14.22
C ASN A 53 -2.66 -6.97 14.13
N PRO A 54 -1.47 -6.84 14.74
CA PRO A 54 -0.73 -5.56 14.74
C PRO A 54 -0.39 -5.07 13.33
N LYS A 55 -0.04 -5.97 12.43
CA LYS A 55 0.31 -5.62 11.05
C LYS A 55 -0.89 -4.97 10.34
N ALA A 56 -2.07 -5.55 10.43
CA ALA A 56 -3.28 -5.00 9.84
C ALA A 56 -3.61 -3.62 10.43
N TYR A 57 -3.40 -3.46 11.72
CA TYR A 57 -3.60 -2.18 12.40
C TYR A 57 -2.65 -1.10 11.86
N LEU A 58 -1.37 -1.43 11.71
CA LEU A 58 -0.38 -0.51 11.15
C LEU A 58 -0.69 -0.15 9.70
N ILE A 59 -1.11 -1.12 8.90
CA ILE A 59 -1.53 -0.89 7.51
C ILE A 59 -2.74 0.06 7.47
N ALA A 60 -3.71 -0.13 8.36
CA ALA A 60 -4.89 0.74 8.46
C ALA A 60 -4.48 2.18 8.76
N ILE A 61 -3.56 2.38 9.69
CA ILE A 61 -3.02 3.72 10.00
C ILE A 61 -2.37 4.34 8.77
N ALA A 62 -1.52 3.59 8.08
CA ALA A 62 -0.82 4.07 6.88
C ALA A 62 -1.79 4.52 5.79
N VAL A 63 -2.80 3.70 5.49
CA VAL A 63 -3.81 4.03 4.48
C VAL A 63 -4.58 5.29 4.85
N ASN A 64 -5.02 5.39 6.10
CA ASN A 64 -5.79 6.54 6.56
C ASN A 64 -4.97 7.83 6.54
N LEU A 65 -3.70 7.76 6.94
CA LEU A 65 -2.78 8.91 6.86
C LEU A 65 -2.58 9.34 5.40
N TRP A 66 -2.36 8.39 4.52
CA TRP A 66 -2.16 8.67 3.09
C TRP A 66 -3.40 9.30 2.46
N LYS A 67 -4.59 8.77 2.75
CA LYS A 67 -5.86 9.34 2.28
C LYS A 67 -6.03 10.78 2.75
N ASN A 68 -5.72 11.05 4.01
CA ASN A 68 -5.80 12.39 4.56
C ASN A 68 -4.81 13.35 3.90
N GLN A 69 -3.58 12.91 3.67
CA GLN A 69 -2.57 13.69 2.96
C GLN A 69 -3.02 14.00 1.54
N LYS A 70 -3.60 13.05 0.84
CA LYS A 70 -4.13 13.25 -0.52
C LYS A 70 -5.27 14.26 -0.55
N LYS A 71 -6.16 14.22 0.42
CA LYS A 71 -7.24 15.21 0.53
C LYS A 71 -6.71 16.62 0.71
N LYS A 72 -5.77 16.81 1.62
CA LYS A 72 -5.12 18.10 1.86
C LYS A 72 -4.40 18.59 0.60
N TYR A 73 -3.72 17.70 -0.09
CA TYR A 73 -2.99 17.99 -1.31
C TYR A 73 -3.92 18.40 -2.45
N ALA A 74 -5.03 17.69 -2.64
CA ALA A 74 -6.03 18.00 -3.65
C ALA A 74 -6.64 19.38 -3.42
N VAL A 75 -6.91 19.76 -2.18
CA VAL A 75 -7.41 21.08 -1.82
C VAL A 75 -6.39 22.17 -2.15
N ARG A 76 -5.12 21.94 -1.85
CA ARG A 76 -4.03 22.88 -2.19
C ARG A 76 -3.86 23.03 -3.69
N ASN A 77 -3.92 21.94 -4.45
CA ASN A 77 -3.77 21.95 -5.90
C ASN A 77 -4.91 22.66 -6.61
N LYS A 78 -6.13 22.53 -6.13
CA LYS A 78 -7.26 23.29 -6.65
C LYS A 78 -7.05 24.81 -6.51
N LYS A 79 -6.37 25.22 -5.44
CA LYS A 79 -6.07 26.65 -5.19
C LYS A 79 -4.87 27.14 -5.96
N ALA A 80 -3.93 26.27 -6.30
CA ALA A 80 -2.62 26.65 -6.85
C ALA A 80 -2.41 26.31 -8.33
N ASN A 81 -3.32 25.58 -8.97
CA ASN A 81 -3.21 25.12 -10.36
C ASN A 81 -1.84 24.45 -10.67
N ILE A 82 -1.32 23.70 -9.72
CA ILE A 82 -0.04 23.02 -9.90
C ILE A 82 -0.27 21.65 -10.50
N ILE A 83 0.31 21.41 -11.67
CA ILE A 83 0.32 20.11 -12.33
C ILE A 83 1.47 19.30 -11.76
N TYR A 84 1.17 18.21 -11.10
CA TYR A 84 2.20 17.30 -10.59
C TYR A 84 2.45 16.17 -11.56
N LEU A 85 3.66 16.17 -12.07
CA LEU A 85 4.18 15.04 -12.84
C LEU A 85 5.11 14.27 -11.91
N GLU A 86 4.59 13.22 -11.31
CA GLU A 86 5.41 12.31 -10.53
C GLU A 86 6.04 11.28 -11.46
N THR A 87 7.35 11.35 -11.57
CA THR A 87 8.14 10.48 -12.42
C THR A 87 8.98 9.48 -11.64
N ASP A 88 8.82 9.44 -10.31
CA ASP A 88 9.59 8.53 -9.50
C ASP A 88 9.04 7.11 -9.60
N ASN A 89 9.74 6.29 -10.37
CA ASN A 89 9.54 4.84 -10.33
C ASN A 89 10.28 4.30 -9.12
N PRO A 90 9.56 3.73 -8.13
CA PRO A 90 10.26 3.11 -7.02
C PRO A 90 11.07 1.93 -7.56
N GLU A 91 12.37 2.04 -7.47
CA GLU A 91 13.25 0.95 -7.82
C GLU A 91 13.04 -0.23 -6.88
N GLN A 92 13.27 -1.39 -7.42
CA GLN A 92 12.98 -2.66 -6.81
C GLN A 92 13.52 -2.88 -5.41
N LEU A 93 12.67 -3.44 -4.56
CA LEU A 93 13.08 -4.11 -3.34
C LEU A 93 13.48 -5.53 -3.75
N ALA A 94 14.74 -5.71 -4.12
CA ALA A 94 15.22 -7.01 -4.60
C ALA A 94 15.61 -7.92 -3.43
N ASP A 95 14.95 -9.07 -3.34
CA ASP A 95 15.42 -10.19 -2.52
C ASP A 95 16.23 -11.11 -3.42
N GLY A 96 17.56 -11.13 -3.21
CA GLY A 96 18.45 -11.80 -4.12
C GLY A 96 18.80 -13.25 -3.72
N SER A 97 17.92 -14.21 -3.95
CA SER A 97 18.27 -15.63 -3.77
C SER A 97 17.96 -16.51 -4.98
N GLU A 98 17.74 -15.94 -6.15
CA GLU A 98 17.35 -16.69 -7.35
C GLU A 98 18.42 -16.58 -8.45
N SER A 99 18.37 -17.50 -9.44
CA SER A 99 19.25 -17.44 -10.59
C SER A 99 18.98 -16.17 -11.41
N VAL A 100 19.99 -15.65 -12.12
CA VAL A 100 19.89 -14.39 -12.87
C VAL A 100 18.77 -14.45 -13.91
N GLU A 101 18.58 -15.58 -14.60
CA GLU A 101 17.51 -15.70 -15.61
C GLU A 101 16.12 -15.72 -14.98
N GLU A 102 15.94 -16.46 -13.89
CA GLU A 102 14.68 -16.51 -13.16
C GLU A 102 14.36 -15.16 -12.53
N GLN A 103 15.38 -14.47 -12.01
CA GLN A 103 15.23 -13.12 -11.50
C GLN A 103 14.77 -12.14 -12.57
N LEU A 104 15.30 -12.22 -13.78
CA LEU A 104 14.91 -11.33 -14.88
C LEU A 104 13.45 -11.55 -15.29
N ILE A 105 13.02 -12.80 -15.41
CA ILE A 105 11.62 -13.14 -15.77
C ILE A 105 10.68 -12.66 -14.69
N ARG A 106 10.99 -12.93 -13.42
CA ARG A 106 10.16 -12.46 -12.31
C ARG A 106 10.15 -10.95 -12.16
N GLU A 107 11.27 -10.31 -12.42
CA GLU A 107 11.35 -8.85 -12.39
C GLU A 107 10.48 -8.22 -13.46
N GLU A 108 10.48 -8.78 -14.68
CA GLU A 108 9.60 -8.30 -15.75
C GLU A 108 8.13 -8.49 -15.40
N GLU A 109 7.78 -9.67 -14.87
CA GLU A 109 6.42 -9.95 -14.42
C GLU A 109 6.00 -9.02 -13.28
N LYS A 110 6.88 -8.84 -12.29
CA LYS A 110 6.63 -7.93 -11.17
C LYS A 110 6.45 -6.49 -11.65
N ARG A 111 7.29 -6.05 -12.57
CA ARG A 111 7.19 -4.70 -13.16
C ARG A 111 5.87 -4.50 -13.87
N LEU A 112 5.44 -5.51 -14.64
CA LEU A 112 4.17 -5.44 -15.35
C LEU A 112 3.00 -5.36 -14.38
N VAL A 113 2.94 -6.27 -13.41
CA VAL A 113 1.90 -6.27 -12.38
C VAL A 113 1.89 -4.96 -11.62
N ARG A 114 3.05 -4.48 -11.21
CA ARG A 114 3.19 -3.21 -10.50
C ARG A 114 2.67 -2.05 -11.32
N LYS A 115 3.04 -1.98 -12.60
CA LYS A 115 2.57 -0.94 -13.52
C LYS A 115 1.06 -0.97 -13.65
N LEU A 116 0.48 -2.18 -13.77
CA LEU A 116 -0.96 -2.35 -13.86
C LEU A 116 -1.67 -1.92 -12.57
N VAL A 117 -1.11 -2.28 -11.42
CA VAL A 117 -1.66 -1.88 -10.12
C VAL A 117 -1.54 -0.37 -9.92
N ASP A 118 -0.40 0.23 -10.28
CA ASP A 118 -0.18 1.68 -10.16
C ASP A 118 -1.18 2.48 -10.99
N ASN A 119 -1.67 1.92 -12.09
CA ASN A 119 -2.64 2.57 -12.97
C ASN A 119 -4.09 2.39 -12.51
N LEU A 120 -4.33 1.61 -11.48
CA LEU A 120 -5.67 1.48 -10.91
C LEU A 120 -6.05 2.78 -10.18
N PRO A 121 -7.34 3.15 -10.20
CA PRO A 121 -7.80 4.21 -9.30
C PRO A 121 -7.46 3.90 -7.84
N ASP A 122 -7.21 4.93 -7.06
CA ASP A 122 -6.78 4.79 -5.66
C ASP A 122 -7.67 3.83 -4.85
N LYS A 123 -8.97 3.95 -4.98
CA LYS A 123 -9.93 3.12 -4.25
C LYS A 123 -9.75 1.63 -4.54
N LEU A 124 -9.45 1.29 -5.78
CA LEU A 124 -9.27 -0.09 -6.21
C LEU A 124 -7.87 -0.60 -5.85
N ARG A 125 -6.87 0.25 -6.03
CA ARG A 125 -5.48 -0.10 -5.69
C ARG A 125 -5.33 -0.43 -4.21
N ILE A 126 -5.92 0.36 -3.33
CA ILE A 126 -5.85 0.17 -1.88
C ILE A 126 -6.36 -1.22 -1.50
N VAL A 127 -7.55 -1.62 -1.95
CA VAL A 127 -8.12 -2.92 -1.57
C VAL A 127 -7.30 -4.09 -2.11
N ILE A 128 -6.77 -3.97 -3.34
CA ILE A 128 -5.90 -5.00 -3.94
C ILE A 128 -4.61 -5.16 -3.12
N LEU A 129 -3.97 -4.06 -2.75
CA LEU A 129 -2.74 -4.10 -1.96
C LEU A 129 -2.99 -4.70 -0.57
N MET A 130 -4.06 -4.30 0.09
CA MET A 130 -4.39 -4.81 1.42
C MET A 130 -4.69 -6.31 1.39
N PHE A 131 -5.40 -6.77 0.39
CA PHE A 131 -5.80 -8.18 0.28
C PHE A 131 -4.63 -9.09 -0.13
N TYR A 132 -3.96 -8.77 -1.23
CA TYR A 132 -2.94 -9.65 -1.80
C TYR A 132 -1.55 -9.45 -1.20
N MET A 133 -1.16 -8.23 -0.91
CA MET A 133 0.16 -7.95 -0.38
C MET A 133 0.22 -8.19 1.13
N GLU A 134 -0.81 -7.78 1.85
CA GLU A 134 -0.84 -7.82 3.32
C GLU A 134 -1.72 -8.93 3.88
N GLU A 135 -2.32 -9.73 3.01
CA GLU A 135 -3.13 -10.90 3.40
C GLU A 135 -4.26 -10.57 4.37
N MET A 136 -4.81 -9.36 4.27
CA MET A 136 -5.94 -8.96 5.12
C MET A 136 -7.23 -9.57 4.61
N SER A 137 -8.09 -9.98 5.56
CA SER A 137 -9.43 -10.45 5.23
C SER A 137 -10.32 -9.29 4.73
N LEU A 138 -11.40 -9.62 4.04
CA LEU A 138 -12.36 -8.60 3.59
C LEU A 138 -12.94 -7.83 4.77
N LEU A 139 -13.18 -8.50 5.90
CA LEU A 139 -13.67 -7.86 7.11
C LEU A 139 -12.64 -6.90 7.70
N GLU A 140 -11.38 -7.29 7.75
CA GLU A 140 -10.29 -6.42 8.22
C GLU A 140 -10.14 -5.18 7.34
N ILE A 141 -10.21 -5.34 6.03
CA ILE A 141 -10.16 -4.22 5.08
C ILE A 141 -11.37 -3.29 5.29
N SER A 142 -12.55 -3.85 5.44
CA SER A 142 -13.78 -3.10 5.71
C SER A 142 -13.63 -2.22 6.95
N LYS A 143 -13.11 -2.79 8.03
CA LYS A 143 -12.88 -2.04 9.28
C LYS A 143 -11.80 -0.98 9.12
N ALA A 144 -10.71 -1.31 8.45
CA ALA A 144 -9.60 -0.38 8.25
C ALA A 144 -10.02 0.84 7.41
N LEU A 145 -10.82 0.65 6.38
CA LEU A 145 -11.25 1.71 5.46
C LEU A 145 -12.55 2.37 5.88
N HIS A 146 -13.23 1.86 6.89
CA HIS A 146 -14.54 2.35 7.36
C HIS A 146 -15.59 2.32 6.25
N ILE A 147 -15.64 1.21 5.50
CA ILE A 147 -16.61 0.97 4.44
C ILE A 147 -17.28 -0.40 4.63
N PRO A 148 -18.48 -0.62 4.08
CA PRO A 148 -19.13 -1.93 4.18
C PRO A 148 -18.34 -3.02 3.47
N VAL A 149 -18.45 -4.26 3.97
CA VAL A 149 -17.81 -5.44 3.34
C VAL A 149 -18.25 -5.59 1.87
N GLY A 150 -19.54 -5.33 1.59
CA GLY A 150 -20.04 -5.35 0.22
C GLY A 150 -19.31 -4.40 -0.71
N THR A 151 -18.94 -3.21 -0.21
CA THR A 151 -18.16 -2.24 -0.97
C THR A 151 -16.74 -2.76 -1.23
N VAL A 152 -16.12 -3.41 -0.23
CA VAL A 152 -14.82 -4.05 -0.41
C VAL A 152 -14.88 -5.09 -1.52
N LYS A 153 -15.89 -5.97 -1.47
CA LYS A 153 -16.10 -7.01 -2.48
C LYS A 153 -16.27 -6.42 -3.89
N SER A 154 -17.09 -5.38 -4.00
CA SER A 154 -17.34 -4.68 -5.25
C SER A 154 -16.04 -4.08 -5.83
N ARG A 155 -15.28 -3.40 -5.00
CA ARG A 155 -13.98 -2.81 -5.40
C ARG A 155 -12.97 -3.88 -5.80
N MET A 156 -12.92 -4.99 -5.07
CA MET A 156 -12.07 -6.14 -5.42
C MET A 156 -12.42 -6.69 -6.78
N HIS A 157 -13.71 -6.88 -7.04
CA HIS A 157 -14.19 -7.37 -8.33
C HIS A 157 -13.82 -6.41 -9.47
N GLN A 158 -14.06 -5.13 -9.29
CA GLN A 158 -13.71 -4.11 -10.28
C GLN A 158 -12.20 -4.06 -10.56
N ALA A 159 -11.40 -4.14 -9.50
CA ALA A 159 -9.94 -4.13 -9.62
C ALA A 159 -9.44 -5.34 -10.40
N LYS A 160 -9.94 -6.53 -10.08
CA LYS A 160 -9.60 -7.77 -10.79
C LYS A 160 -9.99 -7.71 -12.25
N SER A 161 -11.19 -7.21 -12.56
CA SER A 161 -11.66 -7.06 -13.93
C SER A 161 -10.74 -6.15 -14.74
N ARG A 162 -10.37 -5.01 -14.19
CA ARG A 162 -9.47 -4.06 -14.87
C ARG A 162 -8.08 -4.64 -15.09
N LEU A 163 -7.54 -5.34 -14.10
CA LEU A 163 -6.23 -5.99 -14.23
C LEU A 163 -6.28 -7.08 -15.32
N LYS A 164 -7.34 -7.88 -15.34
CA LYS A 164 -7.53 -8.95 -16.32
C LYS A 164 -7.61 -8.40 -17.74
N GLU A 165 -8.38 -7.35 -17.97
CA GLU A 165 -8.50 -6.69 -19.26
C GLU A 165 -7.15 -6.18 -19.77
N ARG A 166 -6.39 -5.53 -18.90
CA ARG A 166 -5.09 -4.98 -19.26
C ARG A 166 -4.05 -6.07 -19.53
N MET A 167 -4.08 -7.15 -18.77
CA MET A 167 -3.21 -8.30 -18.99
C MET A 167 -3.51 -8.95 -20.34
N SER A 168 -4.76 -9.08 -20.71
CA SER A 168 -5.17 -9.62 -22.02
C SER A 168 -4.61 -8.79 -23.17
N THR A 169 -4.55 -7.48 -23.03
CA THR A 169 -3.98 -6.56 -24.01
C THR A 169 -2.48 -6.79 -24.20
N TYR A 170 -1.77 -7.14 -23.14
CA TYR A 170 -0.34 -7.40 -23.20
C TYR A 170 -0.01 -8.81 -23.71
N GLU A 171 -0.89 -9.76 -23.53
CA GLU A 171 -0.72 -11.13 -23.97
C GLU A 171 -1.15 -11.33 -25.46
N GLY A 172 -1.89 -10.39 -25.98
CA GLY A 172 -2.26 -10.40 -27.39
C GLY A 172 -1.14 -9.88 -28.26
#